data_87d80d15c7af1c1c5b61f37e1d8f8d0d
#
_entry.id   87d80d15c7af1c1c5b61f37e1d8f8d0d
#
_cell.length_a   1.000
_cell.length_b   1.000
_cell.length_c   1.000
_cell.angle_alpha   90.00
_cell.angle_beta   90.00
_cell.angle_gamma   90.00
#
_symmetry.space_group_name_H-M   'P 1'
#
loop_
_entity.id
_entity.type
_entity.pdbx_description
1 polymer ?
#
loop_
_entity_poly.entity_id
_entity_poly.type
_entity_poly.pdbx_seq_one_letter_code
_entity_poly.pdbx_strand_id
1 'polypeptide(L)'
;MKCYATLVCVAAALPLFAAVETKTEKDVVYAPPERCRLDVKWPKGTTNFPTVVWFHGGGLVRGGKHFVRIDESIAQVAVNYRLLGTDGLTDGAECVRDAAAAVAWTLENIAKYGGDPKKVYVSGMSAGGYLTMMVGMAPQYLKERGHDIGELAGLAPVSGQATKHFNVRKFAGDTDPQFLPKIDALAPLAYCSKDIPPIISICGEEPWEWKCRSEENRLLISSCVALGHDKAWFVSCPFADHGRAFTAGVPYVEMFVQGRIPAALKVK
;
A
#
# COMPACT_ATOMS: atom_id res chain seq x y z
N MET A 1 47.44 27.07 42.96
CA MET A 1 47.30 27.04 41.48
C MET A 1 45.98 26.36 41.16
N LYS A 2 45.00 27.13 40.70
CA LYS A 2 43.71 26.57 40.28
C LYS A 2 43.74 26.41 38.74
N CYS A 3 43.76 25.16 38.23
CA CYS A 3 43.61 24.88 36.80
C CYS A 3 42.13 25.02 36.41
N TYR A 4 41.84 25.98 35.55
CA TYR A 4 40.55 26.07 34.87
C TYR A 4 40.63 25.23 33.57
N ALA A 5 39.85 24.17 33.50
CA ALA A 5 39.67 23.42 32.24
C ALA A 5 38.67 24.17 31.38
N THR A 6 39.11 24.65 30.22
CA THR A 6 38.25 25.29 29.24
C THR A 6 37.54 24.20 28.46
N LEU A 7 36.22 24.08 28.63
CA LEU A 7 35.37 23.17 27.85
C LEU A 7 35.14 23.77 26.45
N VAL A 8 35.79 23.23 25.45
CA VAL A 8 35.51 23.58 24.03
C VAL A 8 34.30 22.82 23.58
N CYS A 9 33.15 23.47 23.50
CA CYS A 9 31.96 22.93 22.83
C CYS A 9 32.18 22.95 21.32
N VAL A 10 32.47 21.80 20.73
CA VAL A 10 32.42 21.61 19.28
C VAL A 10 30.94 21.45 18.91
N ALA A 11 30.34 22.51 18.41
CA ALA A 11 29.01 22.44 17.79
C ALA A 11 29.15 21.68 16.46
N ALA A 12 28.76 20.40 16.45
CA ALA A 12 28.61 19.66 15.23
C ALA A 12 27.42 20.27 14.44
N ALA A 13 27.73 21.00 13.38
CA ALA A 13 26.73 21.45 12.43
C ALA A 13 26.09 20.20 11.77
N LEU A 14 24.86 19.87 12.14
CA LEU A 14 24.06 18.89 11.43
C LEU A 14 23.85 19.44 10.01
N PRO A 15 24.07 18.62 8.96
CA PRO A 15 23.82 19.07 7.60
C PRO A 15 22.32 19.42 7.49
N LEU A 16 22.07 20.67 7.14
CA LEU A 16 20.74 21.14 6.78
C LEU A 16 20.39 20.50 5.43
N PHE A 17 19.72 19.34 5.46
CA PHE A 17 19.17 18.76 4.24
C PHE A 17 18.16 19.77 3.68
N ALA A 18 18.46 20.35 2.50
CA ALA A 18 17.50 21.17 1.81
C ALA A 18 16.23 20.35 1.59
N ALA A 19 15.08 20.93 1.94
CA ALA A 19 13.78 20.27 1.71
C ALA A 19 13.65 19.94 0.22
N VAL A 20 13.26 18.70 -0.09
CA VAL A 20 13.03 18.28 -1.47
C VAL A 20 11.83 19.03 -2.00
N GLU A 21 12.02 19.87 -3.04
CA GLU A 21 10.91 20.54 -3.73
C GLU A 21 10.12 19.50 -4.52
N THR A 22 8.79 19.54 -4.42
CA THR A 22 7.91 18.61 -5.15
C THR A 22 7.04 19.35 -6.16
N LYS A 23 6.61 18.61 -7.19
CA LYS A 23 5.56 19.03 -8.12
C LYS A 23 4.34 18.13 -7.96
N THR A 24 3.18 18.63 -8.36
CA THR A 24 1.92 17.88 -8.32
C THR A 24 1.13 18.12 -9.58
N GLU A 25 0.63 17.06 -10.19
CA GLU A 25 -0.41 17.05 -11.21
C GLU A 25 -1.66 16.41 -10.63
N LYS A 26 -2.84 17.03 -10.84
CA LYS A 26 -4.09 16.57 -10.23
C LYS A 26 -5.08 16.11 -11.28
N ASP A 27 -6.00 15.25 -10.85
CA ASP A 27 -7.17 14.80 -11.60
C ASP A 27 -6.83 14.16 -12.97
N VAL A 28 -5.67 13.50 -13.03
CA VAL A 28 -5.24 12.76 -14.22
C VAL A 28 -6.19 11.57 -14.44
N VAL A 29 -6.72 11.48 -15.65
CA VAL A 29 -7.62 10.38 -16.05
C VAL A 29 -6.81 9.12 -16.30
N TYR A 30 -7.13 8.02 -15.62
CA TYR A 30 -6.49 6.74 -15.85
C TYR A 30 -7.44 5.67 -16.45
N ALA A 31 -8.76 5.91 -16.37
CA ALA A 31 -9.78 5.05 -16.96
C ALA A 31 -11.05 5.86 -17.28
N PRO A 32 -11.96 5.35 -18.15
CA PRO A 32 -13.16 6.07 -18.60
C PRO A 32 -14.12 6.53 -17.49
N PRO A 33 -14.41 5.77 -16.41
CA PRO A 33 -15.34 6.22 -15.39
C PRO A 33 -14.90 7.57 -14.77
N GLU A 34 -15.84 8.49 -14.55
CA GLU A 34 -15.58 9.85 -14.06
C GLU A 34 -14.73 9.86 -12.77
N ARG A 35 -15.01 8.92 -11.86
CA ARG A 35 -14.27 8.81 -10.61
C ARG A 35 -12.83 8.29 -10.79
N CYS A 36 -12.51 7.66 -11.90
CA CYS A 36 -11.18 7.09 -12.17
C CYS A 36 -10.15 8.20 -12.48
N ARG A 37 -9.80 8.94 -11.43
CA ARG A 37 -8.81 10.03 -11.43
C ARG A 37 -7.74 9.75 -10.39
N LEU A 38 -6.52 10.15 -10.69
CA LEU A 38 -5.40 10.09 -9.75
C LEU A 38 -4.68 11.43 -9.70
N ASP A 39 -3.95 11.65 -8.60
CA ASP A 39 -3.02 12.76 -8.45
C ASP A 39 -1.61 12.20 -8.40
N VAL A 40 -0.67 12.83 -9.08
CA VAL A 40 0.75 12.50 -9.05
C VAL A 40 1.52 13.58 -8.32
N LYS A 41 2.30 13.24 -7.29
CA LYS A 41 3.28 14.11 -6.64
C LYS A 41 4.67 13.51 -6.80
N TRP A 42 5.65 14.31 -7.23
CA TRP A 42 7.01 13.81 -7.48
C TRP A 42 8.08 14.84 -7.12
N PRO A 43 9.31 14.39 -6.77
CA PRO A 43 10.44 15.28 -6.48
C PRO A 43 10.88 16.02 -7.74
N LYS A 44 11.04 17.34 -7.63
CA LYS A 44 11.47 18.21 -8.73
C LYS A 44 12.97 18.10 -8.97
N GLY A 45 13.37 17.98 -10.24
CA GLY A 45 14.79 18.03 -10.63
C GLY A 45 15.59 16.74 -10.34
N THR A 46 14.91 15.67 -9.92
CA THR A 46 15.50 14.34 -9.74
C THR A 46 14.89 13.35 -10.71
N THR A 47 15.60 12.26 -10.95
CA THR A 47 15.14 11.16 -11.80
C THR A 47 15.39 9.81 -11.11
N ASN A 48 14.82 8.74 -11.64
CA ASN A 48 15.04 7.37 -11.16
C ASN A 48 14.54 7.12 -9.73
N PHE A 49 13.56 7.93 -9.28
CA PHE A 49 12.95 7.80 -7.95
C PHE A 49 11.92 6.65 -7.88
N PRO A 50 11.73 6.06 -6.70
CA PRO A 50 10.66 5.10 -6.47
C PRO A 50 9.30 5.80 -6.39
N THR A 51 8.24 5.05 -6.69
CA THR A 51 6.87 5.55 -6.70
C THR A 51 5.95 4.65 -5.88
N VAL A 52 5.12 5.24 -5.03
CA VAL A 52 4.07 4.54 -4.30
C VAL A 52 2.71 4.87 -4.92
N VAL A 53 2.03 3.85 -5.44
CA VAL A 53 0.60 3.94 -5.78
C VAL A 53 -0.18 3.72 -4.49
N TRP A 54 -0.94 4.75 -4.08
CA TRP A 54 -1.66 4.76 -2.82
C TRP A 54 -3.17 4.69 -3.02
N PHE A 55 -3.80 3.65 -2.44
CA PHE A 55 -5.24 3.49 -2.39
C PHE A 55 -5.80 3.89 -1.03
N HIS A 56 -6.79 4.78 -1.04
CA HIS A 56 -7.46 5.22 0.19
C HIS A 56 -8.33 4.12 0.82
N GLY A 57 -8.60 4.24 2.12
CA GLY A 57 -9.55 3.42 2.84
C GLY A 57 -11.01 3.82 2.60
N GLY A 58 -11.88 3.40 3.51
CA GLY A 58 -13.31 3.75 3.47
C GLY A 58 -14.22 2.60 3.05
N GLY A 59 -13.76 1.35 3.22
CA GLY A 59 -14.58 0.16 3.06
C GLY A 59 -15.08 -0.11 1.64
N LEU A 60 -14.44 0.45 0.62
CA LEU A 60 -14.88 0.44 -0.79
C LEU A 60 -16.21 1.17 -1.05
N VAL A 61 -16.75 1.90 -0.09
CA VAL A 61 -18.05 2.61 -0.20
C VAL A 61 -17.92 4.12 0.00
N ARG A 62 -16.76 4.60 0.42
CA ARG A 62 -16.47 6.03 0.66
C ARG A 62 -14.97 6.29 0.62
N GLY A 63 -14.59 7.56 0.70
CA GLY A 63 -13.20 8.01 0.70
C GLY A 63 -12.81 8.71 -0.59
N GLY A 64 -11.56 9.13 -0.68
CA GLY A 64 -11.02 9.83 -1.82
C GLY A 64 -9.50 9.89 -1.79
N LYS A 65 -8.91 10.12 -2.94
CA LYS A 65 -7.46 10.22 -3.15
C LYS A 65 -6.83 11.28 -2.26
N HIS A 66 -5.71 10.95 -1.66
CA HIS A 66 -4.89 11.85 -0.85
C HIS A 66 -3.45 11.34 -0.81
N PHE A 67 -2.51 12.25 -0.66
CA PHE A 67 -1.12 11.90 -0.41
C PHE A 67 -0.91 11.55 1.06
N VAL A 68 0.02 10.65 1.31
CA VAL A 68 0.44 10.28 2.68
C VAL A 68 1.76 10.97 3.02
N ARG A 69 2.07 11.05 4.31
CA ARG A 69 3.30 11.70 4.79
C ARG A 69 4.46 10.72 4.77
N ILE A 70 5.16 10.66 3.64
CA ILE A 70 6.40 9.90 3.44
C ILE A 70 7.47 10.82 2.89
N ASP A 71 8.70 10.34 2.83
CA ASP A 71 9.86 11.06 2.29
C ASP A 71 9.55 11.65 0.90
N GLU A 72 9.81 12.94 0.72
CA GLU A 72 9.51 13.66 -0.51
C GLU A 72 10.39 13.25 -1.72
N SER A 73 11.42 12.42 -1.50
CA SER A 73 12.18 11.77 -2.57
C SER A 73 11.42 10.59 -3.22
N ILE A 74 10.32 10.16 -2.63
CA ILE A 74 9.43 9.11 -3.13
C ILE A 74 8.23 9.76 -3.82
N ALA A 75 8.00 9.45 -5.09
CA ALA A 75 6.80 9.90 -5.76
C ALA A 75 5.56 9.17 -5.24
N GLN A 76 4.42 9.84 -5.29
CA GLN A 76 3.15 9.27 -4.88
C GLN A 76 2.12 9.41 -5.99
N VAL A 77 1.38 8.34 -6.26
CA VAL A 77 0.20 8.32 -7.11
C VAL A 77 -1.01 8.03 -6.22
N ALA A 78 -1.75 9.07 -5.88
CA ALA A 78 -2.95 8.96 -5.04
C ALA A 78 -4.18 8.69 -5.90
N VAL A 79 -4.89 7.60 -5.65
CA VAL A 79 -5.90 7.04 -6.56
C VAL A 79 -7.31 7.15 -6.01
N ASN A 80 -8.24 7.66 -6.82
CA ASN A 80 -9.67 7.41 -6.69
C ASN A 80 -10.05 6.19 -7.52
N TYR A 81 -10.83 5.28 -6.96
CA TYR A 81 -11.44 4.13 -7.63
C TYR A 81 -12.96 4.17 -7.42
N ARG A 82 -13.77 3.53 -8.27
CA ARG A 82 -15.24 3.48 -8.11
C ARG A 82 -15.61 2.82 -6.79
N LEU A 83 -16.68 3.30 -6.18
CA LEU A 83 -17.18 2.87 -4.87
C LEU A 83 -18.44 2.00 -5.03
N LEU A 84 -18.52 0.96 -4.22
CA LEU A 84 -19.71 0.11 -4.12
C LEU A 84 -20.92 0.93 -3.65
N GLY A 85 -22.08 0.72 -4.27
CA GLY A 85 -23.31 1.45 -3.98
C GLY A 85 -23.36 2.86 -4.59
N THR A 86 -22.31 3.29 -5.26
CA THR A 86 -22.27 4.55 -6.00
C THR A 86 -22.38 4.24 -7.49
N ASP A 87 -23.15 5.04 -8.23
CA ASP A 87 -23.36 4.89 -9.68
C ASP A 87 -23.82 3.47 -10.11
N GLY A 88 -24.54 2.79 -9.22
CA GLY A 88 -25.05 1.44 -9.46
C GLY A 88 -24.00 0.33 -9.35
N LEU A 89 -22.76 0.62 -8.97
CA LEU A 89 -21.71 -0.39 -8.81
C LEU A 89 -22.00 -1.29 -7.61
N THR A 90 -22.14 -2.59 -7.84
CA THR A 90 -22.35 -3.61 -6.82
C THR A 90 -21.30 -4.71 -6.84
N ASP A 91 -20.55 -4.86 -7.95
CA ASP A 91 -19.50 -5.85 -8.09
C ASP A 91 -18.17 -5.34 -7.53
N GLY A 92 -17.67 -5.99 -6.48
CA GLY A 92 -16.37 -5.66 -5.87
C GLY A 92 -15.17 -5.92 -6.78
N ALA A 93 -15.29 -6.77 -7.79
CA ALA A 93 -14.25 -7.00 -8.78
C ALA A 93 -13.96 -5.73 -9.61
N GLU A 94 -14.96 -4.88 -9.83
CA GLU A 94 -14.79 -3.63 -10.55
C GLU A 94 -13.89 -2.63 -9.79
N CYS A 95 -13.98 -2.61 -8.45
CA CYS A 95 -13.05 -1.81 -7.63
C CYS A 95 -11.60 -2.30 -7.82
N VAL A 96 -11.40 -3.61 -7.92
CA VAL A 96 -10.07 -4.20 -8.17
C VAL A 96 -9.59 -3.90 -9.59
N ARG A 97 -10.47 -3.95 -10.60
CA ARG A 97 -10.13 -3.57 -11.98
C ARG A 97 -9.74 -2.11 -12.11
N ASP A 98 -10.42 -1.22 -11.39
CA ASP A 98 -10.04 0.20 -11.35
C ASP A 98 -8.67 0.38 -10.71
N ALA A 99 -8.41 -0.31 -9.59
CA ALA A 99 -7.11 -0.28 -8.94
C ALA A 99 -5.99 -0.83 -9.85
N ALA A 100 -6.23 -1.93 -10.57
CA ALA A 100 -5.29 -2.48 -11.54
C ALA A 100 -5.05 -1.52 -12.72
N ALA A 101 -6.08 -0.81 -13.20
CA ALA A 101 -5.93 0.20 -14.24
C ALA A 101 -5.06 1.38 -13.78
N ALA A 102 -5.18 1.82 -12.51
CA ALA A 102 -4.34 2.89 -11.97
C ALA A 102 -2.87 2.45 -11.82
N VAL A 103 -2.63 1.19 -11.43
CA VAL A 103 -1.28 0.62 -11.37
C VAL A 103 -0.68 0.49 -12.77
N ALA A 104 -1.42 -0.03 -13.74
CA ALA A 104 -0.98 -0.12 -15.14
C ALA A 104 -0.64 1.26 -15.70
N TRP A 105 -1.53 2.25 -15.51
CA TRP A 105 -1.26 3.63 -15.89
C TRP A 105 0.06 4.14 -15.28
N THR A 106 0.33 3.82 -14.01
CA THR A 106 1.56 4.25 -13.34
C THR A 106 2.80 3.60 -13.97
N LEU A 107 2.78 2.31 -14.23
CA LEU A 107 3.87 1.59 -14.90
C LEU A 107 4.18 2.21 -16.27
N GLU A 108 3.16 2.58 -17.05
CA GLU A 108 3.27 3.15 -18.38
C GLU A 108 3.72 4.62 -18.40
N ASN A 109 3.39 5.40 -17.34
CA ASN A 109 3.50 6.85 -17.40
C ASN A 109 4.53 7.45 -16.44
N ILE A 110 4.92 6.76 -15.36
CA ILE A 110 5.75 7.39 -14.31
C ILE A 110 7.13 7.85 -14.80
N ALA A 111 7.66 7.23 -15.86
CA ALA A 111 8.90 7.66 -16.49
C ALA A 111 8.82 9.10 -17.06
N LYS A 112 7.64 9.56 -17.47
CA LYS A 112 7.41 10.95 -17.96
C LYS A 112 7.62 11.98 -16.86
N TYR A 113 7.46 11.57 -15.60
CA TYR A 113 7.68 12.39 -14.41
C TYR A 113 9.11 12.27 -13.87
N GLY A 114 9.91 11.33 -14.41
CA GLY A 114 11.26 11.02 -13.99
C GLY A 114 11.37 9.82 -13.04
N GLY A 115 10.27 9.12 -12.74
CA GLY A 115 10.26 7.92 -11.92
C GLY A 115 10.79 6.69 -12.67
N ASP A 116 11.21 5.70 -11.90
CA ASP A 116 11.63 4.41 -12.44
C ASP A 116 10.44 3.43 -12.46
N PRO A 117 9.95 2.98 -13.63
CA PRO A 117 8.84 2.02 -13.69
C PRO A 117 9.18 0.66 -13.05
N LYS A 118 10.45 0.34 -12.83
CA LYS A 118 10.90 -0.85 -12.09
C LYS A 118 10.86 -0.66 -10.56
N LYS A 119 10.54 0.55 -10.07
CA LYS A 119 10.45 0.90 -8.67
C LYS A 119 9.04 1.37 -8.29
N VAL A 120 8.03 0.72 -8.86
CA VAL A 120 6.63 0.96 -8.54
C VAL A 120 6.19 0.03 -7.42
N TYR A 121 5.81 0.62 -6.29
CA TYR A 121 5.27 -0.06 -5.12
C TYR A 121 3.77 0.23 -5.02
N VAL A 122 3.01 -0.74 -4.53
CA VAL A 122 1.58 -0.55 -4.29
C VAL A 122 1.30 -0.58 -2.79
N SER A 123 0.53 0.36 -2.31
CA SER A 123 0.17 0.48 -0.89
C SER A 123 -1.23 1.06 -0.72
N GLY A 124 -1.75 0.97 0.47
CA GLY A 124 -3.06 1.54 0.81
C GLY A 124 -3.53 1.11 2.18
N MET A 125 -4.52 1.82 2.72
CA MET A 125 -5.05 1.59 4.05
C MET A 125 -6.41 0.89 3.99
N SER A 126 -6.65 -0.12 4.86
CA SER A 126 -7.96 -0.77 5.03
C SER A 126 -8.48 -1.34 3.69
N ALA A 127 -9.57 -0.79 3.14
CA ALA A 127 -10.03 -1.14 1.79
C ALA A 127 -8.94 -0.94 0.72
N GLY A 128 -8.11 0.11 0.85
CA GLY A 128 -6.95 0.30 -0.01
C GLY A 128 -5.87 -0.77 0.17
N GLY A 129 -5.67 -1.26 1.40
CA GLY A 129 -4.80 -2.40 1.66
C GLY A 129 -5.32 -3.70 1.05
N TYR A 130 -6.63 -3.91 1.06
CA TYR A 130 -7.28 -5.01 0.33
C TYR A 130 -7.02 -4.90 -1.18
N LEU A 131 -7.22 -3.70 -1.78
CA LEU A 131 -6.95 -3.47 -3.21
C LEU A 131 -5.46 -3.68 -3.53
N THR A 132 -4.55 -3.25 -2.66
CA THR A 132 -3.10 -3.51 -2.79
C THR A 132 -2.80 -4.99 -2.95
N MET A 133 -3.35 -5.81 -2.06
CA MET A 133 -3.16 -7.27 -2.10
C MET A 133 -3.83 -7.89 -3.33
N MET A 134 -5.06 -7.51 -3.64
CA MET A 134 -5.77 -8.06 -4.81
C MET A 134 -5.03 -7.76 -6.12
N VAL A 135 -4.59 -6.53 -6.32
CA VAL A 135 -3.86 -6.16 -7.56
C VAL A 135 -2.50 -6.84 -7.65
N GLY A 136 -1.78 -6.92 -6.54
CA GLY A 136 -0.41 -7.45 -6.56
C GLY A 136 -0.30 -8.97 -6.39
N MET A 137 -1.37 -9.66 -5.98
CA MET A 137 -1.35 -11.11 -5.74
C MET A 137 -2.22 -11.88 -6.72
N ALA A 138 -3.30 -11.28 -7.25
CA ALA A 138 -4.22 -11.90 -8.20
C ALA A 138 -3.84 -11.48 -9.64
N PRO A 139 -3.02 -12.26 -10.36
CA PRO A 139 -2.33 -11.82 -11.58
C PRO A 139 -3.28 -11.48 -12.74
N GLN A 140 -4.49 -12.03 -12.75
CA GLN A 140 -5.47 -11.80 -13.82
C GLN A 140 -5.80 -10.32 -14.00
N TYR A 141 -5.85 -9.53 -12.92
CA TYR A 141 -6.26 -8.11 -13.00
C TYR A 141 -5.22 -7.22 -13.70
N LEU A 142 -3.92 -7.44 -13.48
CA LEU A 142 -2.87 -6.73 -14.22
C LEU A 142 -2.71 -7.31 -15.63
N LYS A 143 -2.88 -8.62 -15.82
CA LYS A 143 -2.86 -9.25 -17.15
C LYS A 143 -3.95 -8.72 -18.08
N GLU A 144 -5.15 -8.43 -17.57
CA GLU A 144 -6.23 -7.74 -18.32
C GLU A 144 -5.79 -6.35 -18.82
N ARG A 145 -4.72 -5.78 -18.27
CA ARG A 145 -4.13 -4.47 -18.62
C ARG A 145 -2.81 -4.59 -19.39
N GLY A 146 -2.39 -5.80 -19.76
CA GLY A 146 -1.14 -6.04 -20.48
C GLY A 146 0.11 -6.05 -19.60
N HIS A 147 -0.03 -6.12 -18.27
CA HIS A 147 1.05 -6.12 -17.29
C HIS A 147 1.10 -7.41 -16.47
N ASP A 148 2.22 -7.64 -15.79
CA ASP A 148 2.39 -8.77 -14.89
C ASP A 148 2.68 -8.26 -13.46
N ILE A 149 2.23 -9.03 -12.44
CA ILE A 149 2.52 -8.70 -11.03
C ILE A 149 4.02 -8.64 -10.73
N GLY A 150 4.85 -9.38 -11.49
CA GLY A 150 6.31 -9.37 -11.37
C GLY A 150 6.97 -8.04 -11.77
N GLU A 151 6.24 -7.11 -12.41
CA GLU A 151 6.72 -5.75 -12.69
C GLU A 151 6.69 -4.84 -11.45
N LEU A 152 5.97 -5.25 -10.39
CA LEU A 152 5.87 -4.47 -9.16
C LEU A 152 7.10 -4.68 -8.27
N ALA A 153 7.68 -3.59 -7.78
CA ALA A 153 8.81 -3.63 -6.85
C ALA A 153 8.43 -4.15 -5.46
N GLY A 154 7.15 -4.02 -5.07
CA GLY A 154 6.65 -4.58 -3.82
C GLY A 154 5.26 -4.10 -3.43
N LEU A 155 4.71 -4.76 -2.41
CA LEU A 155 3.37 -4.52 -1.85
C LEU A 155 3.49 -4.15 -0.37
N ALA A 156 2.81 -3.09 0.04
CA ALA A 156 2.80 -2.64 1.44
C ALA A 156 1.37 -2.36 1.93
N PRO A 157 0.49 -3.39 2.03
CA PRO A 157 -0.86 -3.19 2.55
C PRO A 157 -0.85 -2.81 4.02
N VAL A 158 -1.63 -1.79 4.40
CA VAL A 158 -1.82 -1.35 5.79
C VAL A 158 -3.24 -1.71 6.23
N SER A 159 -3.36 -2.58 7.24
CA SER A 159 -4.62 -3.11 7.78
C SER A 159 -5.64 -3.53 6.71
N GLY A 160 -5.14 -4.08 5.59
CA GLY A 160 -5.96 -4.62 4.50
C GLY A 160 -6.69 -5.88 4.94
N GLN A 161 -7.89 -6.15 4.42
CA GLN A 161 -8.56 -7.42 4.63
C GLN A 161 -7.96 -8.49 3.71
N ALA A 162 -7.40 -9.56 4.27
CA ALA A 162 -6.78 -10.63 3.48
C ALA A 162 -7.78 -11.71 3.03
N THR A 163 -8.96 -11.75 3.64
CA THR A 163 -10.13 -12.52 3.18
C THR A 163 -11.00 -11.68 2.27
N LYS A 164 -12.10 -12.24 1.73
CA LYS A 164 -13.07 -11.49 0.90
C LYS A 164 -13.60 -10.31 1.68
N HIS A 165 -13.43 -9.10 1.14
CA HIS A 165 -13.78 -7.86 1.84
C HIS A 165 -15.27 -7.83 2.22
N PHE A 166 -15.57 -7.46 3.46
CA PHE A 166 -16.92 -7.55 4.02
C PHE A 166 -17.98 -6.76 3.22
N ASN A 167 -17.64 -5.60 2.65
CA ASN A 167 -18.57 -4.88 1.79
C ASN A 167 -18.74 -5.55 0.40
N VAL A 168 -17.71 -6.20 -0.13
CA VAL A 168 -17.86 -7.02 -1.34
C VAL A 168 -18.84 -8.15 -1.09
N ARG A 169 -18.78 -8.80 0.06
CA ARG A 169 -19.74 -9.81 0.50
C ARG A 169 -21.16 -9.24 0.64
N LYS A 170 -21.28 -8.11 1.36
CA LYS A 170 -22.57 -7.44 1.59
C LYS A 170 -23.27 -7.07 0.29
N PHE A 171 -22.55 -6.48 -0.68
CA PHE A 171 -23.12 -6.10 -1.98
C PHE A 171 -23.42 -7.32 -2.89
N ALA A 172 -22.79 -8.46 -2.62
CA ALA A 172 -23.14 -9.75 -3.24
C ALA A 172 -24.31 -10.49 -2.53
N GLY A 173 -24.99 -9.83 -1.57
CA GLY A 173 -26.13 -10.41 -0.87
C GLY A 173 -25.78 -11.33 0.32
N ASP A 174 -24.52 -11.38 0.74
CA ASP A 174 -24.08 -12.16 1.91
C ASP A 174 -24.60 -11.53 3.21
N THR A 175 -25.30 -12.31 4.02
CA THR A 175 -25.90 -11.89 5.31
C THR A 175 -25.14 -12.42 6.53
N ASP A 176 -24.08 -13.17 6.35
CA ASP A 176 -23.25 -13.69 7.44
C ASP A 176 -22.54 -12.57 8.23
N PRO A 177 -22.12 -12.82 9.47
CA PRO A 177 -21.41 -11.84 10.29
C PRO A 177 -20.27 -11.15 9.52
N GLN A 178 -20.15 -9.83 9.70
CA GLN A 178 -19.23 -8.95 8.98
C GLN A 178 -17.79 -9.47 8.96
N PHE A 179 -17.30 -9.99 10.09
CA PHE A 179 -15.92 -10.45 10.25
C PHE A 179 -15.76 -11.96 10.10
N LEU A 180 -16.78 -12.68 9.64
CA LEU A 180 -16.61 -14.09 9.28
C LEU A 180 -15.68 -14.19 8.06
N PRO A 181 -14.51 -14.84 8.17
CA PRO A 181 -13.58 -14.99 7.06
C PRO A 181 -14.19 -15.83 5.94
N LYS A 182 -14.16 -15.32 4.71
CA LYS A 182 -14.51 -16.07 3.49
C LYS A 182 -13.38 -15.95 2.48
N ILE A 183 -13.05 -17.06 1.83
CA ILE A 183 -11.96 -17.15 0.85
C ILE A 183 -12.56 -17.66 -0.46
N ASP A 184 -12.46 -16.81 -1.48
CA ASP A 184 -12.82 -17.13 -2.86
C ASP A 184 -11.94 -16.29 -3.82
N ALA A 185 -12.30 -16.18 -5.08
CA ALA A 185 -11.56 -15.41 -6.09
C ALA A 185 -11.42 -13.90 -5.78
N LEU A 186 -12.15 -13.36 -4.80
CA LEU A 186 -12.05 -11.98 -4.31
C LEU A 186 -11.40 -11.89 -2.91
N ALA A 187 -10.65 -12.91 -2.52
CA ALA A 187 -9.89 -12.96 -1.27
C ALA A 187 -8.38 -13.03 -1.56
N PRO A 188 -7.56 -12.08 -1.11
CA PRO A 188 -6.10 -12.16 -1.29
C PRO A 188 -5.47 -13.47 -0.84
N LEU A 189 -5.97 -14.08 0.24
CA LEU A 189 -5.51 -15.39 0.75
C LEU A 189 -5.61 -16.53 -0.28
N ALA A 190 -6.50 -16.43 -1.28
CA ALA A 190 -6.60 -17.43 -2.36
C ALA A 190 -5.39 -17.40 -3.31
N TYR A 191 -4.56 -16.37 -3.25
CA TYR A 191 -3.45 -16.11 -4.17
C TYR A 191 -2.07 -16.17 -3.50
N CYS A 192 -1.97 -16.75 -2.31
CA CYS A 192 -0.66 -16.97 -1.68
C CYS A 192 0.23 -17.79 -2.60
N SER A 193 1.43 -17.30 -2.89
CA SER A 193 2.40 -17.94 -3.78
C SER A 193 3.81 -17.45 -3.46
N LYS A 194 4.82 -18.19 -3.87
CA LYS A 194 6.22 -17.75 -3.82
C LYS A 194 6.54 -16.70 -4.90
N ASP A 195 5.69 -16.58 -5.91
CA ASP A 195 5.93 -15.76 -7.11
C ASP A 195 5.25 -14.37 -7.06
N ILE A 196 4.63 -14.03 -5.93
CA ILE A 196 4.10 -12.67 -5.72
C ILE A 196 5.26 -11.68 -5.50
N PRO A 197 5.05 -10.36 -5.73
CA PRO A 197 6.05 -9.35 -5.40
C PRO A 197 6.46 -9.38 -3.93
N PRO A 198 7.65 -8.86 -3.56
CA PRO A 198 8.01 -8.63 -2.16
C PRO A 198 6.86 -7.97 -1.41
N ILE A 199 6.54 -8.45 -0.21
CA ILE A 199 5.36 -7.96 0.53
C ILE A 199 5.69 -7.69 2.00
N ILE A 200 5.28 -6.51 2.48
CA ILE A 200 5.23 -6.20 3.92
C ILE A 200 3.77 -5.94 4.32
N SER A 201 3.17 -6.85 5.08
CA SER A 201 1.84 -6.64 5.63
C SER A 201 1.94 -5.95 6.98
N ILE A 202 1.26 -4.83 7.13
CA ILE A 202 1.32 -3.94 8.29
C ILE A 202 -0.08 -3.87 8.89
N CYS A 203 -0.23 -4.15 10.18
CA CYS A 203 -1.52 -4.10 10.88
C CYS A 203 -1.40 -3.40 12.23
N GLY A 204 -2.53 -3.00 12.78
CA GLY A 204 -2.63 -2.72 14.20
C GLY A 204 -2.39 -3.97 15.04
N GLU A 205 -2.28 -3.78 16.34
CA GLU A 205 -2.01 -4.85 17.29
C GLU A 205 -3.30 -5.37 17.92
N GLU A 206 -3.39 -6.68 18.11
CA GLU A 206 -4.42 -7.26 18.96
C GLU A 206 -4.25 -6.85 20.43
N PRO A 207 -5.34 -6.55 21.17
CA PRO A 207 -6.74 -6.68 20.78
C PRO A 207 -7.35 -5.39 20.17
N TRP A 208 -6.54 -4.38 19.84
CA TRP A 208 -6.99 -3.05 19.43
C TRP A 208 -7.46 -2.98 17.98
N GLU A 209 -6.82 -3.78 17.10
CA GLU A 209 -7.19 -3.87 15.69
C GLU A 209 -8.58 -4.53 15.53
N TRP A 210 -9.22 -4.36 14.39
CA TRP A 210 -10.47 -5.05 14.09
C TRP A 210 -10.30 -6.56 14.15
N LYS A 211 -11.32 -7.26 14.67
CA LYS A 211 -11.34 -8.72 14.78
C LYS A 211 -10.93 -9.39 13.47
N CYS A 212 -10.11 -10.42 13.58
CA CYS A 212 -9.53 -11.22 12.50
C CYS A 212 -8.56 -10.48 11.57
N ARG A 213 -8.38 -9.16 11.70
CA ARG A 213 -7.58 -8.39 10.76
C ARG A 213 -6.09 -8.71 10.85
N SER A 214 -5.55 -8.73 12.04
CA SER A 214 -4.14 -9.05 12.29
C SER A 214 -3.87 -10.53 12.01
N GLU A 215 -4.77 -11.42 12.43
CA GLU A 215 -4.69 -12.87 12.27
C GLU A 215 -4.71 -13.28 10.79
N GLU A 216 -5.65 -12.75 9.99
CA GLU A 216 -5.73 -13.08 8.57
C GLU A 216 -4.52 -12.59 7.77
N ASN A 217 -3.96 -11.43 8.12
CA ASN A 217 -2.75 -10.89 7.50
C ASN A 217 -1.51 -11.71 7.90
N ARG A 218 -1.41 -12.12 9.16
CA ARG A 218 -0.35 -13.02 9.62
C ARG A 218 -0.43 -14.38 8.91
N LEU A 219 -1.65 -14.92 8.76
CA LEU A 219 -1.89 -16.17 8.01
C LEU A 219 -1.45 -16.03 6.56
N LEU A 220 -1.80 -14.91 5.88
CA LEU A 220 -1.40 -14.64 4.50
C LEU A 220 0.13 -14.68 4.35
N ILE A 221 0.85 -13.94 5.18
CA ILE A 221 2.32 -13.88 5.11
C ILE A 221 2.93 -15.24 5.43
N SER A 222 2.45 -15.93 6.48
CA SER A 222 2.95 -17.27 6.84
C SER A 222 2.70 -18.29 5.73
N SER A 223 1.55 -18.21 5.04
CA SER A 223 1.23 -19.07 3.90
C SER A 223 2.17 -18.82 2.71
N CYS A 224 2.46 -17.56 2.39
CA CYS A 224 3.42 -17.24 1.33
C CYS A 224 4.82 -17.77 1.66
N VAL A 225 5.28 -17.60 2.92
CA VAL A 225 6.58 -18.15 3.38
C VAL A 225 6.61 -19.68 3.31
N ALA A 226 5.54 -20.35 3.74
CA ALA A 226 5.43 -21.81 3.66
C ALA A 226 5.47 -22.33 2.23
N LEU A 227 5.03 -21.52 1.26
CA LEU A 227 5.13 -21.82 -0.18
C LEU A 227 6.49 -21.45 -0.79
N GLY A 228 7.43 -20.93 0.01
CA GLY A 228 8.80 -20.61 -0.41
C GLY A 228 9.05 -19.16 -0.77
N HIS A 229 8.14 -18.23 -0.44
CA HIS A 229 8.39 -16.81 -0.65
C HIS A 229 9.41 -16.26 0.36
N ASP A 230 10.53 -15.72 -0.11
CA ASP A 230 11.67 -15.31 0.73
C ASP A 230 11.69 -13.81 1.08
N LYS A 231 10.77 -13.00 0.52
CA LYS A 231 10.67 -11.55 0.72
C LYS A 231 9.31 -11.14 1.27
N ALA A 232 8.93 -11.73 2.43
CA ALA A 232 7.67 -11.48 3.10
C ALA A 232 7.90 -11.07 4.56
N TRP A 233 7.25 -9.99 4.98
CA TRP A 233 7.33 -9.42 6.32
C TRP A 233 5.95 -9.16 6.89
N PHE A 234 5.84 -9.27 8.21
CA PHE A 234 4.65 -8.89 8.96
C PHE A 234 5.02 -7.91 10.07
N VAL A 235 4.26 -6.82 10.16
CA VAL A 235 4.42 -5.79 11.20
C VAL A 235 3.12 -5.65 11.97
N SER A 236 3.19 -5.84 13.29
CA SER A 236 2.15 -5.44 14.23
C SER A 236 2.55 -4.10 14.86
N CYS A 237 1.78 -3.05 14.62
CA CYS A 237 2.05 -1.72 15.18
C CYS A 237 1.58 -1.69 16.63
N PRO A 238 2.50 -1.52 17.62
CA PRO A 238 2.16 -1.58 19.04
C PRO A 238 1.05 -0.56 19.41
N PHE A 239 0.08 -1.01 20.20
CA PHE A 239 -1.04 -0.21 20.72
C PHE A 239 -1.88 0.52 19.65
N ALA A 240 -1.76 0.13 18.38
CA ALA A 240 -2.52 0.73 17.30
C ALA A 240 -3.83 -0.05 17.05
N ASP A 241 -4.94 0.64 17.12
CA ASP A 241 -6.21 0.21 16.58
C ASP A 241 -6.24 0.37 15.04
N HIS A 242 -7.36 0.02 14.39
CA HIS A 242 -7.51 0.13 12.94
C HIS A 242 -7.22 1.54 12.40
N GLY A 243 -7.62 2.58 13.10
CA GLY A 243 -7.39 3.97 12.69
C GLY A 243 -5.93 4.39 12.86
N ARG A 244 -5.35 4.06 14.02
CA ARG A 244 -3.95 4.38 14.36
C ARG A 244 -2.96 3.59 13.54
N ALA A 245 -3.33 2.39 13.06
CA ALA A 245 -2.51 1.59 12.17
C ALA A 245 -2.11 2.36 10.90
N PHE A 246 -2.92 3.32 10.45
CA PHE A 246 -2.56 4.22 9.35
C PHE A 246 -1.31 5.04 9.67
N THR A 247 -1.34 5.85 10.73
CA THR A 247 -0.22 6.73 11.08
C THR A 247 1.01 5.97 11.56
N ALA A 248 0.82 4.86 12.27
CA ALA A 248 1.89 3.99 12.74
C ALA A 248 2.51 3.14 11.61
N GLY A 249 1.73 2.80 10.60
CA GLY A 249 2.15 1.93 9.51
C GLY A 249 2.86 2.64 8.36
N VAL A 250 2.52 3.89 8.07
CA VAL A 250 3.13 4.65 6.97
C VAL A 250 4.67 4.71 7.03
N PRO A 251 5.32 4.87 8.18
CA PRO A 251 6.79 4.78 8.27
C PRO A 251 7.37 3.44 7.79
N TYR A 252 6.67 2.32 8.00
CA TYR A 252 7.11 1.02 7.49
C TYR A 252 6.94 0.89 5.98
N VAL A 253 5.92 1.54 5.40
CA VAL A 253 5.80 1.66 3.94
C VAL A 253 7.02 2.40 3.37
N GLU A 254 7.40 3.54 3.96
CA GLU A 254 8.59 4.30 3.57
C GLU A 254 9.87 3.46 3.69
N MET A 255 10.08 2.80 4.84
CA MET A 255 11.24 1.92 5.06
C MET A 255 11.32 0.80 4.02
N PHE A 256 10.18 0.23 3.65
CA PHE A 256 10.10 -0.83 2.65
C PHE A 256 10.51 -0.33 1.26
N VAL A 257 9.97 0.79 0.82
CA VAL A 257 10.29 1.43 -0.45
C VAL A 257 11.79 1.80 -0.53
N GLN A 258 12.38 2.20 0.57
CA GLN A 258 13.80 2.56 0.70
C GLN A 258 14.72 1.34 0.92
N GLY A 259 14.18 0.11 0.98
CA GLY A 259 14.97 -1.10 1.23
C GLY A 259 15.57 -1.18 2.64
N ARG A 260 14.98 -0.49 3.63
CA ARG A 260 15.47 -0.36 5.01
C ARG A 260 14.71 -1.21 6.03
N ILE A 261 13.98 -2.25 5.58
CA ILE A 261 13.23 -3.12 6.50
C ILE A 261 14.20 -3.93 7.37
N PRO A 262 14.07 -3.86 8.71
CA PRO A 262 14.88 -4.66 9.61
C PRO A 262 14.70 -6.17 9.37
N ALA A 263 15.81 -6.91 9.32
CA ALA A 263 15.79 -8.36 9.13
C ALA A 263 14.96 -9.09 10.22
N ALA A 264 14.86 -8.52 11.42
CA ALA A 264 14.08 -9.08 12.53
C ALA A 264 12.56 -9.13 12.24
N LEU A 265 12.06 -8.34 11.30
CA LEU A 265 10.64 -8.33 10.90
C LEU A 265 10.31 -9.40 9.84
N LYS A 266 11.31 -10.10 9.32
CA LYS A 266 11.11 -11.19 8.37
C LYS A 266 10.44 -12.38 9.06
N VAL A 267 9.34 -12.84 8.51
CA VAL A 267 8.69 -14.07 8.96
C VAL A 267 9.56 -15.26 8.53
N LYS A 268 9.79 -16.19 9.47
CA LYS A 268 10.62 -17.40 9.30
C LYS A 268 9.76 -18.61 8.97
#